data_1eef0234ceb5fd386b877b61c15eb90a
#
_entry.id   1eef0234ceb5fd386b877b61c15eb90a
#
_cell.length_a   1.000
_cell.length_b   1.000
_cell.length_c   1.000
_cell.angle_alpha   90.00
_cell.angle_beta   90.00
_cell.angle_gamma   90.00
#
_symmetry.space_group_name_H-M   'P 1'
#
loop_
_entity.id
_entity.type
_entity.pdbx_description
1 polymer ?
#
loop_
_entity_poly.entity_id
_entity_poly.type
_entity_poly.pdbx_seq_one_letter_code
_entity_poly.pdbx_strand_id
1 'polypeptide(L)'
;MRISRDKLNKLAHTVADTLAEIDEVDFLEDRNTIRQEARKALEQLFAEETKIDQAARLKISSQKKLIPEGTQEWDILYRKYYNDEVRRLGI
;
A
#
# COMPACT_ATOMS: atom_id res chain seq x y z
N MET A 1 5.98 -3.32 5.65
CA MET A 1 5.24 -2.05 5.36
C MET A 1 6.26 -0.93 5.21
N ARG A 2 6.14 -0.13 4.18
CA ARG A 2 7.12 0.91 3.84
C ARG A 2 6.85 2.25 4.51
N ILE A 3 5.78 2.36 5.25
CA ILE A 3 5.37 3.58 5.92
C ILE A 3 5.44 3.36 7.42
N SER A 4 5.93 4.36 8.16
CA SER A 4 6.00 4.27 9.61
C SER A 4 4.60 4.33 10.24
N ARG A 5 4.49 3.82 11.47
CA ARG A 5 3.23 3.88 12.22
C ARG A 5 2.78 5.32 12.44
N ASP A 6 3.71 6.24 12.67
CA ASP A 6 3.39 7.66 12.85
C ASP A 6 2.80 8.28 11.58
N LYS A 7 3.37 7.98 10.41
CA LYS A 7 2.82 8.43 9.14
C LYS A 7 1.45 7.82 8.86
N LEU A 8 1.28 6.55 9.18
CA LEU A 8 0.00 5.86 9.03
C LEU A 8 -1.08 6.53 9.89
N ASN A 9 -0.76 6.85 11.14
CA ASN A 9 -1.68 7.54 12.03
C ASN A 9 -2.02 8.95 11.51
N LYS A 10 -1.04 9.69 11.00
CA LYS A 10 -1.27 11.00 10.38
C LYS A 10 -2.17 10.92 9.17
N LEU A 11 -1.99 9.91 8.31
CA LEU A 11 -2.87 9.68 7.17
C LEU A 11 -4.30 9.39 7.62
N ALA A 12 -4.47 8.56 8.66
CA ALA A 12 -5.79 8.24 9.20
C ALA A 12 -6.48 9.49 9.76
N HIS A 13 -5.74 10.36 10.46
CA HIS A 13 -6.26 11.65 10.91
C HIS A 13 -6.70 12.53 9.73
N THR A 14 -5.87 12.62 8.71
CA THR A 14 -6.17 13.42 7.51
C THR A 14 -7.43 12.93 6.82
N VAL A 15 -7.59 11.61 6.67
CA VAL A 15 -8.78 11.00 6.07
C VAL A 15 -10.02 11.36 6.89
N ALA A 16 -9.98 11.17 8.22
CA ALA A 16 -11.11 11.47 9.08
C ALA A 16 -11.46 12.96 9.07
N ASP A 17 -10.46 13.83 9.11
CA ASP A 17 -10.65 15.28 9.08
C ASP A 17 -11.24 15.75 7.75
N THR A 18 -10.77 15.19 6.63
CA THR A 18 -11.27 15.49 5.30
C THR A 18 -12.73 15.06 5.16
N LEU A 19 -13.08 13.86 5.64
CA LEU A 19 -14.46 13.39 5.63
C LEU A 19 -15.38 14.30 6.45
N ALA A 20 -14.90 14.81 7.59
CA ALA A 20 -15.67 15.70 8.45
C ALA A 20 -15.96 17.06 7.79
N GLU A 21 -15.14 17.48 6.82
CA GLU A 21 -15.32 18.74 6.09
C GLU A 21 -16.32 18.62 4.93
N ILE A 22 -16.71 17.41 4.55
CA ILE A 22 -17.67 17.17 3.46
C ILE A 22 -19.09 17.26 4.01
N ASP A 23 -19.87 18.24 3.55
CA ASP A 23 -21.21 18.52 4.06
C ASP A 23 -22.18 17.35 3.91
N GLU A 24 -22.00 16.51 2.87
CA GLU A 24 -22.85 15.37 2.59
C GLU A 24 -22.52 14.13 3.42
N VAL A 25 -21.45 14.19 4.23
CA VAL A 25 -21.01 13.05 5.05
C VAL A 25 -21.38 13.28 6.50
N ASP A 26 -22.18 12.36 7.07
CA ASP A 26 -22.47 12.32 8.49
C ASP A 26 -21.78 11.12 9.12
N PHE A 27 -21.18 11.32 10.28
CA PHE A 27 -20.58 10.22 11.04
C PHE A 27 -21.65 9.56 11.91
N LEU A 28 -21.87 8.25 11.68
CA LEU A 28 -22.73 7.43 12.54
C LEU A 28 -22.03 7.01 13.83
N GLU A 29 -20.70 7.01 13.79
CA GLU A 29 -19.84 6.72 14.93
C GLU A 29 -19.08 7.99 15.34
N ASP A 30 -18.47 7.99 16.52
CA ASP A 30 -17.65 9.13 16.92
C ASP A 30 -16.39 9.25 16.05
N ARG A 31 -15.82 10.44 16.03
CA ARG A 31 -14.69 10.79 15.16
C ARG A 31 -13.45 9.92 15.41
N ASN A 32 -13.23 9.53 16.67
CA ASN A 32 -12.10 8.67 17.02
C ASN A 32 -12.25 7.27 16.43
N THR A 33 -13.46 6.71 16.48
CA THR A 33 -13.76 5.39 15.88
C THR A 33 -13.55 5.43 14.37
N ILE A 34 -14.03 6.49 13.69
CA ILE A 34 -13.85 6.67 12.25
C ILE A 34 -12.36 6.73 11.91
N ARG A 35 -11.57 7.47 12.69
CA ARG A 35 -10.12 7.57 12.50
C ARG A 35 -9.43 6.22 12.64
N GLN A 36 -9.83 5.41 13.63
CA GLN A 36 -9.25 4.08 13.84
C GLN A 36 -9.63 3.12 12.71
N GLU A 37 -10.85 3.18 12.21
CA GLU A 37 -11.27 2.37 11.06
C GLU A 37 -10.49 2.77 9.80
N ALA A 38 -10.27 4.07 9.58
CA ALA A 38 -9.44 4.55 8.48
C ALA A 38 -8.01 4.03 8.60
N ARG A 39 -7.43 4.03 9.82
CA ARG A 39 -6.09 3.50 10.06
C ARG A 39 -6.02 2.01 9.71
N LYS A 40 -7.00 1.22 10.13
CA LYS A 40 -7.04 -0.21 9.83
C LYS A 40 -7.11 -0.47 8.32
N ALA A 41 -7.96 0.27 7.62
CA ALA A 41 -8.10 0.14 6.18
C ALA A 41 -6.78 0.45 5.44
N LEU A 42 -6.10 1.53 5.84
CA LEU A 42 -4.80 1.90 5.28
C LEU A 42 -3.74 0.84 5.59
N GLU A 43 -3.73 0.30 6.80
CA GLU A 43 -2.80 -0.74 7.22
C GLU A 43 -2.96 -2.00 6.36
N GLN A 44 -4.20 -2.41 6.09
CA GLN A 44 -4.49 -3.54 5.21
C GLN A 44 -4.02 -3.28 3.79
N LEU A 45 -4.24 -2.08 3.28
CA LEU A 45 -3.81 -1.70 1.93
C LEU A 45 -2.30 -1.77 1.80
N PHE A 46 -1.55 -1.25 2.78
CA PHE A 46 -0.09 -1.30 2.77
C PHE A 46 0.44 -2.73 2.95
N ALA A 47 -0.26 -3.59 3.70
CA ALA A 47 0.09 -4.99 3.82
C ALA A 47 -0.06 -5.72 2.47
N GLU A 48 -1.10 -5.43 1.70
CA GLU A 48 -1.27 -5.98 0.35
C GLU A 48 -0.17 -5.49 -0.60
N GLU A 49 0.20 -4.22 -0.53
CA GLU A 49 1.31 -3.67 -1.33
C GLU A 49 2.63 -4.38 -1.00
N THR A 50 2.89 -4.64 0.28
CA THR A 50 4.09 -5.38 0.70
C THR A 50 4.13 -6.77 0.08
N LYS A 51 3.00 -7.48 0.01
CA LYS A 51 2.92 -8.79 -0.64
C LYS A 51 3.23 -8.70 -2.13
N ILE A 52 2.73 -7.68 -2.81
CA ILE A 52 2.98 -7.43 -4.22
C ILE A 52 4.48 -7.19 -4.46
N ASP A 53 5.08 -6.32 -3.64
CA ASP A 53 6.51 -6.03 -3.68
C ASP A 53 7.35 -7.30 -3.49
N GLN A 54 7.04 -8.09 -2.48
CA GLN A 54 7.77 -9.33 -2.19
C GLN A 54 7.63 -10.35 -3.33
N ALA A 55 6.44 -10.49 -3.91
CA ALA A 55 6.20 -11.40 -5.02
C ALA A 55 7.02 -10.99 -6.26
N ALA A 56 7.08 -9.69 -6.56
CA ALA A 56 7.88 -9.18 -7.67
C ALA A 56 9.37 -9.43 -7.45
N ARG A 57 9.88 -9.17 -6.23
CA ARG A 57 11.28 -9.42 -5.87
C ARG A 57 11.64 -10.90 -5.95
N LEU A 58 10.74 -11.77 -5.50
CA LEU A 58 10.94 -13.22 -5.55
C LEU A 58 11.05 -13.70 -7.00
N LYS A 59 10.23 -13.21 -7.89
CA LYS A 59 10.29 -13.56 -9.31
C LYS A 59 11.63 -13.18 -9.93
N ILE A 60 12.19 -12.04 -9.56
CA ILE A 60 13.52 -11.62 -10.04
C ILE A 60 14.60 -12.53 -9.47
N SER A 61 14.57 -12.81 -8.17
CA SER A 61 15.58 -13.63 -7.52
C SER A 61 15.56 -15.09 -7.95
N SER A 62 14.43 -15.56 -8.46
CA SER A 62 14.29 -16.94 -8.98
C SER A 62 14.77 -17.11 -10.41
N GLN A 63 15.23 -16.06 -11.09
CA GLN A 63 15.83 -16.15 -12.41
C GLN A 63 17.15 -16.92 -12.35
N LYS A 64 17.47 -17.63 -13.43
CA LYS A 64 18.76 -18.35 -13.51
C LYS A 64 19.94 -17.41 -13.54
N LYS A 65 19.77 -16.24 -14.14
CA LYS A 65 20.79 -15.20 -14.22
C LYS A 65 20.70 -14.33 -12.96
N LEU A 66 21.86 -14.01 -12.38
CA LEU A 66 21.93 -13.05 -11.29
C LEU A 66 21.66 -11.64 -11.82
N ILE A 67 20.65 -10.97 -11.28
CA ILE A 67 20.27 -9.62 -11.66
C ILE A 67 20.38 -8.74 -10.41
N PRO A 68 21.44 -7.92 -10.28
CA PRO A 68 21.62 -7.11 -9.08
C PRO A 68 20.58 -6.01 -8.96
N GLU A 69 20.08 -5.81 -7.74
CA GLU A 69 19.19 -4.69 -7.42
C GLU A 69 19.92 -3.36 -7.71
N GLY A 70 19.18 -2.38 -8.20
CA GLY A 70 19.73 -1.06 -8.58
C GLY A 70 20.19 -0.98 -10.03
N THR A 71 20.20 -2.08 -10.77
CA THR A 71 20.49 -2.06 -12.21
C THR A 71 19.23 -1.70 -13.00
N GLN A 72 19.42 -1.22 -14.23
CA GLN A 72 18.32 -0.92 -15.13
C GLN A 72 17.49 -2.18 -15.46
N GLU A 73 18.17 -3.31 -15.67
CA GLU A 73 17.51 -4.59 -15.93
C GLU A 73 16.59 -4.99 -14.76
N TRP A 74 17.09 -4.84 -13.53
CA TRP A 74 16.31 -5.12 -12.33
C TRP A 74 15.07 -4.21 -12.25
N ASP A 75 15.24 -2.92 -12.48
CA ASP A 75 14.16 -1.95 -12.42
C ASP A 75 13.04 -2.25 -13.43
N ILE A 76 13.42 -2.63 -14.64
CA ILE A 76 12.46 -3.00 -15.70
C ILE A 76 11.67 -4.26 -15.30
N LEU A 77 12.36 -5.28 -14.82
CA LEU A 77 11.73 -6.53 -14.38
C LEU A 77 10.85 -6.32 -13.15
N TYR A 78 11.31 -5.55 -12.18
CA TYR A 78 10.52 -5.24 -11.00
C TYR A 78 9.19 -4.56 -11.37
N ARG A 79 9.25 -3.56 -12.22
CA ARG A 79 8.05 -2.85 -12.68
C ARG A 79 7.09 -3.78 -13.40
N LYS A 80 7.61 -4.63 -14.27
CA LYS A 80 6.80 -5.62 -14.99
C LYS A 80 6.11 -6.59 -14.03
N TYR A 81 6.86 -7.20 -13.14
CA TYR A 81 6.32 -8.19 -12.22
C TYR A 81 5.38 -7.56 -11.18
N TYR A 82 5.68 -6.36 -10.74
CA TYR A 82 4.79 -5.61 -9.86
C TYR A 82 3.43 -5.37 -10.53
N ASN A 83 3.44 -4.89 -11.77
CA ASN A 83 2.22 -4.64 -12.53
C ASN A 83 1.45 -5.92 -12.83
N ASP A 84 2.14 -7.03 -13.09
CA ASP A 84 1.50 -8.33 -13.29
C ASP A 84 0.76 -8.79 -12.04
N GLU A 85 1.35 -8.60 -10.85
CA GLU A 85 0.71 -8.93 -9.58
C GLU A 85 -0.51 -8.04 -9.31
N VAL A 86 -0.42 -6.75 -9.60
CA VAL A 86 -1.55 -5.84 -9.46
C VAL A 86 -2.72 -6.29 -10.33
N ARG A 87 -2.46 -6.65 -11.59
CA ARG A 87 -3.49 -7.16 -12.51
C ARG A 87 -4.09 -8.48 -12.02
N ARG A 88 -3.24 -9.38 -11.53
CA ARG A 88 -3.69 -10.68 -11.02
C ARG A 88 -4.67 -10.52 -9.86
N LEU A 89 -4.45 -9.52 -9.01
CA LEU A 89 -5.32 -9.24 -7.86
C LEU A 89 -6.56 -8.42 -8.22
N GLY A 90 -6.64 -7.90 -9.44
CA GLY A 90 -7.78 -7.10 -9.89
C GLY A 90 -7.86 -5.71 -9.29
N ILE A 91 -6.73 -5.18 -8.89
CA ILE A 91 -6.66 -3.86 -8.29
C ILE A 91 -6.50 -2.79 -9.37
#